data_0ff9e57d9c09ef89080e3642e8837cd4
#
_entry.id   0ff9e57d9c09ef89080e3642e8837cd4
#
_cell.length_a   1.000
_cell.length_b   1.000
_cell.length_c   1.000
_cell.angle_alpha   90.00
_cell.angle_beta   90.00
_cell.angle_gamma   90.00
#
_symmetry.space_group_name_H-M   'P 1'
#
loop_
_entity.id
_entity.type
_entity.pdbx_description
1 polymer ?
#
loop_
_entity_poly.entity_id
_entity_poly.type
_entity_poly.pdbx_seq_one_letter_code
_entity_poly.pdbx_strand_id
1 'polypeptide(L)'
;MTTTPAPTQNAIQLDHVSRHYTLGSTAIRAVDDVSLTIGNGEFVALLGSSGSGKSTLLNLMAGLDRPTSGAIVADGKNLASLSSAELARYRRNTVGMVFQSFNLLPRMTLAENVELPLRLAEVDHDEREARVAEALERVKLDKRSQHRPSELSGGEQQRTAIARSLVNRPKILFADEPTGNLDSATGESILKLLNEIKESLGMTIIMVTHERPLAEKFATRLAMMGDGKLISDGAYAGAKP
;
A
#
# COMPACT_ATOMS: atom_id res chain seq x y z
N MET A 1 -6.69 15.93 -37.56
CA MET A 1 -6.64 16.46 -36.20
C MET A 1 -6.18 15.33 -35.31
N THR A 2 -4.90 15.27 -34.97
CA THR A 2 -4.29 14.29 -34.10
C THR A 2 -4.59 14.71 -32.67
N THR A 3 -5.54 14.02 -31.99
CA THR A 3 -5.79 14.18 -30.56
C THR A 3 -4.58 13.62 -29.82
N THR A 4 -3.73 14.51 -29.32
CA THR A 4 -2.71 14.15 -28.33
C THR A 4 -3.45 13.54 -27.12
N PRO A 5 -3.16 12.29 -26.71
CA PRO A 5 -3.77 11.74 -25.49
C PRO A 5 -3.40 12.64 -24.32
N ALA A 6 -4.39 12.99 -23.48
CA ALA A 6 -4.15 13.72 -22.26
C ALA A 6 -3.06 12.99 -21.45
N PRO A 7 -2.12 13.70 -20.80
CA PRO A 7 -1.08 13.07 -20.02
C PRO A 7 -1.77 12.18 -18.96
N THR A 8 -1.52 10.89 -19.02
CA THR A 8 -1.94 9.93 -17.98
C THR A 8 -1.36 10.43 -16.67
N GLN A 9 -2.22 10.94 -15.79
CA GLN A 9 -1.78 11.44 -14.49
C GLN A 9 -1.14 10.29 -13.72
N ASN A 10 0.14 10.41 -13.40
CA ASN A 10 0.85 9.40 -12.62
C ASN A 10 0.28 9.34 -11.20
N ALA A 11 0.12 8.13 -10.65
CA ALA A 11 -0.22 7.94 -9.25
C ALA A 11 0.92 8.43 -8.36
N ILE A 12 2.16 8.05 -8.73
CA ILE A 12 3.38 8.43 -8.01
C ILE A 12 4.52 8.67 -9.00
N GLN A 13 5.33 9.69 -8.71
CA GLN A 13 6.59 9.96 -9.39
C GLN A 13 7.67 10.25 -8.36
N LEU A 14 8.76 9.51 -8.43
CA LEU A 14 9.99 9.72 -7.66
C LEU A 14 11.05 10.29 -8.62
N ASP A 15 11.75 11.31 -8.17
CA ASP A 15 12.82 11.97 -8.93
C ASP A 15 14.07 12.09 -8.04
N HIS A 16 15.09 11.28 -8.33
CA HIS A 16 16.37 11.22 -7.61
C HIS A 16 16.23 11.13 -6.08
N VAL A 17 15.30 10.27 -5.61
CA VAL A 17 14.94 10.15 -4.19
C VAL A 17 16.00 9.38 -3.44
N SER A 18 16.47 9.98 -2.33
CA SER A 18 17.37 9.32 -1.39
C SER A 18 16.84 9.41 0.04
N ARG A 19 17.11 8.36 0.83
CA ARG A 19 16.86 8.35 2.27
C ARG A 19 18.05 7.74 3.00
N HIS A 20 18.73 8.58 3.77
CA HIS A 20 19.88 8.19 4.56
C HIS A 20 19.53 8.31 6.04
N TYR A 21 19.92 7.31 6.83
CA TYR A 21 19.83 7.33 8.28
C TYR A 21 21.22 7.40 8.88
N THR A 22 21.35 8.03 10.03
CA THR A 22 22.60 8.06 10.80
C THR A 22 22.44 7.19 12.04
N LEU A 23 23.26 6.16 12.18
CA LEU A 23 23.32 5.31 13.37
C LEU A 23 24.72 5.44 13.99
N GLY A 24 24.85 6.28 15.03
CA GLY A 24 26.16 6.66 15.57
C GLY A 24 27.00 7.40 14.52
N SER A 25 28.16 6.85 14.17
CA SER A 25 29.05 7.38 13.13
C SER A 25 28.79 6.79 11.73
N THR A 26 27.89 5.83 11.61
CA THR A 26 27.64 5.11 10.34
C THR A 26 26.45 5.71 9.61
N ALA A 27 26.65 6.09 8.34
CA ALA A 27 25.57 6.49 7.45
C ALA A 27 25.02 5.24 6.72
N ILE A 28 23.71 5.00 6.86
CA ILE A 28 23.00 3.92 6.17
C ILE A 28 22.20 4.55 5.03
N ARG A 29 22.53 4.20 3.78
CA ARG A 29 21.82 4.64 2.58
C ARG A 29 20.69 3.67 2.30
N ALA A 30 19.56 3.83 2.98
CA ALA A 30 18.44 2.92 2.85
C ALA A 30 17.72 3.03 1.49
N VAL A 31 17.70 4.24 0.91
CA VAL A 31 17.33 4.52 -0.48
C VAL A 31 18.38 5.47 -1.03
N ASP A 32 18.91 5.21 -2.22
CA ASP A 32 20.04 5.93 -2.82
C ASP A 32 19.77 6.18 -4.30
N ASP A 33 19.36 7.41 -4.63
CA ASP A 33 19.16 7.92 -6.00
C ASP A 33 18.12 7.13 -6.81
N VAL A 34 16.92 6.91 -6.25
CA VAL A 34 15.85 6.16 -6.92
C VAL A 34 14.93 7.12 -7.70
N SER A 35 14.80 6.85 -9.01
CA SER A 35 13.79 7.47 -9.87
C SER A 35 12.84 6.40 -10.39
N LEU A 36 11.53 6.60 -10.20
CA LEU A 36 10.48 5.64 -10.55
C LEU A 36 9.17 6.39 -10.80
N THR A 37 8.44 6.02 -11.86
CA THR A 37 7.10 6.56 -12.12
C THR A 37 6.10 5.40 -12.10
N ILE A 38 5.01 5.55 -11.35
CA ILE A 38 3.92 4.57 -11.25
C ILE A 38 2.65 5.21 -11.80
N GLY A 39 2.04 4.56 -12.79
CA GLY A 39 0.78 5.00 -13.40
C GLY A 39 -0.44 4.72 -12.53
N ASN A 40 -1.53 5.43 -12.78
CA ASN A 40 -2.81 5.12 -12.15
C ASN A 40 -3.32 3.73 -12.57
N GLY A 41 -3.83 2.97 -11.61
CA GLY A 41 -4.38 1.63 -11.84
C GLY A 41 -3.33 0.53 -12.04
N GLU A 42 -2.01 0.82 -11.92
CA GLU A 42 -0.98 -0.21 -11.95
C GLU A 42 -0.99 -1.07 -10.68
N PHE A 43 -0.58 -2.33 -10.83
CA PHE A 43 -0.18 -3.18 -9.72
C PHE A 43 1.33 -3.41 -9.81
N VAL A 44 2.10 -2.69 -9.02
CA VAL A 44 3.57 -2.74 -9.00
C VAL A 44 4.05 -3.57 -7.81
N ALA A 45 4.91 -4.55 -8.05
CA ALA A 45 5.60 -5.26 -6.98
C ALA A 45 7.06 -4.80 -6.88
N LEU A 46 7.44 -4.32 -5.69
CA LEU A 46 8.82 -4.03 -5.31
C LEU A 46 9.45 -5.29 -4.76
N LEU A 47 10.42 -5.85 -5.48
CA LEU A 47 11.16 -7.06 -5.14
C LEU A 47 12.58 -6.72 -4.67
N GLY A 48 13.19 -7.63 -3.92
CA GLY A 48 14.59 -7.53 -3.47
C GLY A 48 14.83 -8.26 -2.17
N SER A 49 16.09 -8.45 -1.80
CA SER A 49 16.49 -9.09 -0.55
C SER A 49 16.08 -8.27 0.68
N SER A 50 16.11 -8.90 1.86
CA SER A 50 15.95 -8.16 3.13
C SER A 50 17.02 -7.06 3.22
N GLY A 51 16.63 -5.88 3.70
CA GLY A 51 17.54 -4.73 3.79
C GLY A 51 17.79 -3.96 2.49
N SER A 52 17.21 -4.36 1.35
CA SER A 52 17.42 -3.66 0.06
C SER A 52 16.74 -2.27 -0.04
N GLY A 53 16.00 -1.82 0.98
CA GLY A 53 15.38 -0.49 1.02
C GLY A 53 13.90 -0.44 0.61
N LYS A 54 13.25 -1.56 0.28
CA LYS A 54 11.85 -1.64 -0.19
C LYS A 54 10.84 -0.99 0.74
N SER A 55 10.81 -1.41 2.02
CA SER A 55 9.87 -0.86 3.01
C SER A 55 10.18 0.62 3.30
N THR A 56 11.44 1.04 3.23
CA THR A 56 11.80 2.47 3.33
C THR A 56 11.22 3.24 2.14
N LEU A 57 11.39 2.75 0.91
CA LEU A 57 10.86 3.39 -0.29
C LEU A 57 9.32 3.45 -0.24
N LEU A 58 8.68 2.35 0.20
CA LEU A 58 7.23 2.30 0.39
C LEU A 58 6.76 3.33 1.41
N ASN A 59 7.44 3.46 2.56
CA ASN A 59 7.13 4.45 3.59
C ASN A 59 7.29 5.90 3.11
N LEU A 60 8.29 6.18 2.27
CA LEU A 60 8.46 7.48 1.63
C LEU A 60 7.28 7.82 0.71
N MET A 61 6.87 6.89 -0.16
CA MET A 61 5.74 7.06 -1.05
C MET A 61 4.41 7.20 -0.30
N ALA A 62 4.25 6.48 0.82
CA ALA A 62 3.08 6.59 1.69
C ALA A 62 3.06 7.88 2.55
N GLY A 63 4.12 8.69 2.52
CA GLY A 63 4.24 9.89 3.36
C GLY A 63 4.37 9.58 4.85
N LEU A 64 4.86 8.40 5.20
CA LEU A 64 5.19 8.00 6.58
C LEU A 64 6.58 8.45 6.99
N ASP A 65 7.48 8.64 6.02
CA ASP A 65 8.81 9.19 6.22
C ASP A 65 9.09 10.28 5.15
N ARG A 66 10.19 11.02 5.30
CA ARG A 66 10.59 12.09 4.39
C ARG A 66 11.91 11.73 3.69
N PRO A 67 12.06 12.04 2.40
CA PRO A 67 13.34 11.85 1.73
C PRO A 67 14.40 12.80 2.31
N THR A 68 15.67 12.36 2.27
CA THR A 68 16.84 13.21 2.57
C THR A 68 17.11 14.16 1.41
N SER A 69 16.89 13.70 0.17
CA SER A 69 16.98 14.48 -1.07
C SER A 69 16.06 13.92 -2.15
N GLY A 70 15.89 14.67 -3.23
CA GLY A 70 14.98 14.35 -4.32
C GLY A 70 13.54 14.78 -4.07
N ALA A 71 12.64 14.44 -4.98
CA ALA A 71 11.24 14.81 -4.92
C ALA A 71 10.33 13.59 -5.08
N ILE A 72 9.19 13.60 -4.36
CA ILE A 72 8.14 12.59 -4.47
C ILE A 72 6.84 13.33 -4.75
N VAL A 73 6.29 13.13 -5.93
CA VAL A 73 4.96 13.63 -6.30
C VAL A 73 3.99 12.46 -6.25
N ALA A 74 2.95 12.54 -5.42
CA ALA A 74 1.89 11.55 -5.31
C ALA A 74 0.52 12.24 -5.33
N ASP A 75 -0.41 11.72 -6.12
CA ASP A 75 -1.73 12.34 -6.35
C ASP A 75 -1.61 13.85 -6.67
N GLY A 76 -0.62 14.23 -7.48
CA GLY A 76 -0.34 15.61 -7.89
C GLY A 76 0.28 16.51 -6.82
N LYS A 77 0.69 15.98 -5.65
CA LYS A 77 1.27 16.73 -4.53
C LYS A 77 2.72 16.35 -4.30
N ASN A 78 3.61 17.33 -4.18
CA ASN A 78 4.99 17.07 -3.77
C ASN A 78 5.05 16.84 -2.25
N LEU A 79 5.22 15.57 -1.85
CA LEU A 79 5.21 15.16 -0.43
C LEU A 79 6.32 15.80 0.40
N ALA A 80 7.48 16.10 -0.22
CA ALA A 80 8.62 16.71 0.48
C ALA A 80 8.30 18.13 0.98
N SER A 81 7.43 18.87 0.29
CA SER A 81 7.04 20.24 0.62
C SER A 81 5.86 20.34 1.58
N LEU A 82 5.14 19.22 1.83
CA LEU A 82 3.96 19.23 2.68
C LEU A 82 4.33 19.37 4.17
N SER A 83 3.54 20.17 4.89
CA SER A 83 3.55 20.20 6.35
C SER A 83 3.10 18.86 6.94
N SER A 84 3.35 18.63 8.23
CA SER A 84 2.92 17.41 8.91
C SER A 84 1.40 17.22 8.88
N ALA A 85 0.62 18.31 8.97
CA ALA A 85 -0.84 18.28 8.87
C ALA A 85 -1.32 17.92 7.45
N GLU A 86 -0.64 18.40 6.41
CA GLU A 86 -0.94 18.06 5.02
C GLU A 86 -0.56 16.62 4.69
N LEU A 87 0.57 16.12 5.18
CA LEU A 87 0.93 14.70 5.08
C LEU A 87 -0.09 13.81 5.80
N ALA A 88 -0.59 14.22 6.97
CA ALA A 88 -1.66 13.47 7.65
C ALA A 88 -2.94 13.43 6.80
N ARG A 89 -3.32 14.53 6.15
CA ARG A 89 -4.44 14.57 5.21
C ARG A 89 -4.21 13.73 3.97
N TYR A 90 -2.99 13.74 3.41
CA TYR A 90 -2.61 12.87 2.29
C TYR A 90 -2.79 11.40 2.68
N ARG A 91 -2.22 10.96 3.82
CA ARG A 91 -2.38 9.59 4.30
C ARG A 91 -3.84 9.21 4.51
N ARG A 92 -4.62 10.09 5.13
CA ARG A 92 -6.04 9.83 5.42
C ARG A 92 -6.89 9.66 4.16
N ASN A 93 -6.65 10.49 3.14
CA ASN A 93 -7.57 10.61 2.00
C ASN A 93 -7.09 9.86 0.75
N THR A 94 -5.78 9.57 0.64
CA THR A 94 -5.19 9.04 -0.60
C THR A 94 -4.58 7.66 -0.39
N VAL A 95 -4.14 7.33 0.85
CA VAL A 95 -3.34 6.15 1.14
C VAL A 95 -4.14 5.11 1.93
N GLY A 96 -4.19 3.89 1.42
CA GLY A 96 -4.47 2.69 2.21
C GLY A 96 -3.17 1.97 2.54
N MET A 97 -3.07 1.37 3.73
CA MET A 97 -1.87 0.65 4.16
C MET A 97 -2.22 -0.71 4.72
N VAL A 98 -1.56 -1.75 4.20
CA VAL A 98 -1.65 -3.14 4.66
C VAL A 98 -0.27 -3.59 5.10
N PHE A 99 -0.16 -4.16 6.29
CA PHE A 99 1.11 -4.60 6.88
C PHE A 99 1.16 -6.12 7.03
N GLN A 100 2.36 -6.67 7.09
CA GLN A 100 2.62 -8.08 7.34
C GLN A 100 2.01 -8.54 8.69
N SER A 101 2.12 -7.73 9.74
CA SER A 101 1.66 -8.05 11.10
C SER A 101 0.20 -7.68 11.37
N PHE A 102 -0.61 -7.43 10.33
CA PHE A 102 -2.02 -7.02 10.38
C PHE A 102 -2.29 -5.71 11.15
N ASN A 103 -1.58 -5.45 12.23
CA ASN A 103 -1.69 -4.27 13.10
C ASN A 103 -3.13 -3.99 13.56
N LEU A 104 -3.89 -5.05 13.86
CA LEU A 104 -5.22 -4.94 14.44
C LEU A 104 -5.13 -4.65 15.94
N LEU A 105 -6.06 -3.84 16.44
CA LEU A 105 -6.20 -3.57 17.87
C LEU A 105 -6.90 -4.75 18.53
N PRO A 106 -6.23 -5.52 19.42
CA PRO A 106 -6.73 -6.83 19.88
C PRO A 106 -7.95 -6.75 20.77
N ARG A 107 -8.21 -5.58 21.38
CA ARG A 107 -9.37 -5.36 22.26
C ARG A 107 -10.61 -4.87 21.52
N MET A 108 -10.46 -4.48 20.27
CA MET A 108 -11.54 -4.01 19.40
C MET A 108 -12.09 -5.16 18.56
N THR A 109 -13.38 -5.11 18.25
CA THR A 109 -14.02 -5.98 17.25
C THR A 109 -13.48 -5.70 15.84
N LEU A 110 -13.85 -6.53 14.86
CA LEU A 110 -13.52 -6.26 13.46
C LEU A 110 -14.15 -4.95 12.99
N ALA A 111 -15.43 -4.75 13.29
CA ALA A 111 -16.13 -3.52 12.92
C ALA A 111 -15.44 -2.29 13.51
N GLU A 112 -15.07 -2.32 14.80
CA GLU A 112 -14.36 -1.22 15.45
C GLU A 112 -12.96 -0.97 14.87
N ASN A 113 -12.21 -2.04 14.51
CA ASN A 113 -10.92 -1.91 13.83
C ASN A 113 -11.06 -1.23 12.47
N VAL A 114 -12.07 -1.60 11.68
CA VAL A 114 -12.34 -1.04 10.36
C VAL A 114 -12.89 0.39 10.47
N GLU A 115 -13.67 0.70 11.50
CA GLU A 115 -14.24 2.04 11.74
C GLU A 115 -13.19 3.07 12.16
N LEU A 116 -12.10 2.65 12.81
CA LEU A 116 -11.13 3.56 13.42
C LEU A 116 -10.61 4.68 12.49
N PRO A 117 -10.22 4.41 11.23
CA PRO A 117 -9.81 5.47 10.31
C PRO A 117 -10.90 6.50 10.02
N LEU A 118 -12.17 6.10 10.01
CA LEU A 118 -13.31 6.99 9.79
C LEU A 118 -13.58 7.88 11.01
N ARG A 119 -13.41 7.34 12.23
CA ARG A 119 -13.47 8.14 13.47
C ARG A 119 -12.40 9.22 13.48
N LEU A 120 -11.17 8.88 13.10
CA LEU A 120 -10.06 9.83 12.99
C LEU A 120 -10.25 10.85 11.85
N ALA A 121 -11.10 10.51 10.88
CA ALA A 121 -11.49 11.40 9.79
C ALA A 121 -12.73 12.24 10.12
N GLU A 122 -13.30 12.11 11.33
CA GLU A 122 -14.49 12.83 11.79
C GLU A 122 -15.72 12.64 10.89
N VAL A 123 -15.83 11.43 10.26
CA VAL A 123 -16.98 11.06 9.44
C VAL A 123 -18.20 10.85 10.34
N ASP A 124 -19.39 11.27 9.91
CA ASP A 124 -20.64 11.11 10.63
C ASP A 124 -20.96 9.63 10.94
N HIS A 125 -21.66 9.38 12.04
CA HIS A 125 -21.93 8.05 12.56
C HIS A 125 -22.60 7.13 11.53
N ASP A 126 -23.69 7.58 10.92
CA ASP A 126 -24.47 6.77 9.97
C ASP A 126 -23.65 6.43 8.72
N GLU A 127 -22.84 7.38 8.25
CA GLU A 127 -21.93 7.15 7.14
C GLU A 127 -20.81 6.16 7.51
N ARG A 128 -20.30 6.20 8.75
CA ARG A 128 -19.32 5.23 9.24
C ARG A 128 -19.86 3.81 9.23
N GLU A 129 -21.07 3.60 9.78
CA GLU A 129 -21.70 2.28 9.80
C GLU A 129 -21.85 1.70 8.39
N ALA A 130 -22.36 2.49 7.45
CA ALA A 130 -22.51 2.08 6.06
C ALA A 130 -21.18 1.71 5.40
N ARG A 131 -20.15 2.52 5.58
CA ARG A 131 -18.81 2.26 5.02
C ARG A 131 -18.12 1.05 5.64
N VAL A 132 -18.29 0.83 6.95
CA VAL A 132 -17.77 -0.35 7.65
C VAL A 132 -18.45 -1.62 7.13
N ALA A 133 -19.77 -1.62 7.00
CA ALA A 133 -20.52 -2.74 6.46
C ALA A 133 -20.08 -3.08 5.02
N GLU A 134 -19.97 -2.07 4.14
CA GLU A 134 -19.47 -2.22 2.77
C GLU A 134 -18.04 -2.81 2.75
N ALA A 135 -17.14 -2.30 3.60
CA ALA A 135 -15.76 -2.76 3.63
C ALA A 135 -15.64 -4.21 4.12
N LEU A 136 -16.42 -4.61 5.13
CA LEU A 136 -16.43 -5.98 5.64
C LEU A 136 -17.08 -6.97 4.64
N GLU A 137 -18.14 -6.58 3.96
CA GLU A 137 -18.76 -7.38 2.90
C GLU A 137 -17.77 -7.63 1.76
N ARG A 138 -17.06 -6.60 1.31
CA ARG A 138 -16.07 -6.66 0.23
C ARG A 138 -14.95 -7.69 0.50
N VAL A 139 -14.60 -7.88 1.76
CA VAL A 139 -13.61 -8.89 2.19
C VAL A 139 -14.25 -10.19 2.68
N LYS A 140 -15.59 -10.34 2.60
CA LYS A 140 -16.37 -11.52 3.02
C LYS A 140 -16.28 -11.81 4.53
N LEU A 141 -16.34 -10.76 5.35
CA LEU A 141 -16.31 -10.82 6.81
C LEU A 141 -17.52 -10.14 7.48
N ASP A 142 -18.58 -9.84 6.72
CA ASP A 142 -19.83 -9.23 7.20
C ASP A 142 -20.41 -9.98 8.43
N LYS A 143 -20.40 -11.32 8.38
CA LYS A 143 -20.90 -12.18 9.49
C LYS A 143 -19.97 -12.28 10.70
N ARG A 144 -18.77 -11.73 10.60
CA ARG A 144 -17.73 -11.75 11.65
C ARG A 144 -17.51 -10.38 12.29
N SER A 145 -18.31 -9.37 11.97
CA SER A 145 -18.13 -7.97 12.39
C SER A 145 -17.89 -7.77 13.88
N GLN A 146 -18.54 -8.59 14.73
CA GLN A 146 -18.46 -8.54 16.20
C GLN A 146 -17.34 -9.41 16.80
N HIS A 147 -16.63 -10.22 16.00
CA HIS A 147 -15.50 -11.02 16.50
C HIS A 147 -14.28 -10.11 16.77
N ARG A 148 -13.39 -10.59 17.64
CA ARG A 148 -12.10 -9.96 17.94
C ARG A 148 -10.99 -10.63 17.14
N PRO A 149 -9.85 -9.95 16.92
CA PRO A 149 -8.71 -10.54 16.21
C PRO A 149 -8.25 -11.90 16.73
N SER A 150 -8.31 -12.13 18.05
CA SER A 150 -7.92 -13.41 18.66
C SER A 150 -8.83 -14.59 18.30
N GLU A 151 -10.01 -14.33 17.73
CA GLU A 151 -11.00 -15.34 17.35
C GLU A 151 -10.92 -15.68 15.85
N LEU A 152 -9.94 -15.11 15.15
CA LEU A 152 -9.80 -15.19 13.70
C LEU A 152 -8.53 -15.92 13.29
N SER A 153 -8.62 -16.61 12.14
CA SER A 153 -7.44 -17.09 11.41
C SER A 153 -6.58 -15.95 10.91
N GLY A 154 -5.30 -16.21 10.59
CA GLY A 154 -4.40 -15.20 10.01
C GLY A 154 -4.95 -14.58 8.72
N GLY A 155 -5.58 -15.39 7.85
CA GLY A 155 -6.20 -14.90 6.63
C GLY A 155 -7.41 -13.98 6.88
N GLU A 156 -8.23 -14.27 7.91
CA GLU A 156 -9.34 -13.38 8.31
C GLU A 156 -8.81 -12.08 8.93
N GLN A 157 -7.74 -12.15 9.73
CA GLN A 157 -7.09 -10.95 10.26
C GLN A 157 -6.53 -10.07 9.12
N GLN A 158 -5.89 -10.66 8.11
CA GLN A 158 -5.39 -9.92 6.96
C GLN A 158 -6.53 -9.31 6.13
N ARG A 159 -7.63 -10.03 5.91
CA ARG A 159 -8.83 -9.48 5.27
C ARG A 159 -9.40 -8.30 6.05
N THR A 160 -9.40 -8.36 7.38
CA THR A 160 -9.82 -7.24 8.25
C THR A 160 -8.89 -6.04 8.09
N ALA A 161 -7.56 -6.26 8.03
CA ALA A 161 -6.59 -5.19 7.80
C ALA A 161 -6.77 -4.54 6.41
N ILE A 162 -7.12 -5.35 5.39
CA ILE A 162 -7.47 -4.85 4.06
C ILE A 162 -8.76 -4.01 4.13
N ALA A 163 -9.84 -4.48 4.75
CA ALA A 163 -11.07 -3.71 4.92
C ALA A 163 -10.80 -2.36 5.59
N ARG A 164 -10.02 -2.35 6.68
CA ARG A 164 -9.60 -1.12 7.36
C ARG A 164 -8.84 -0.17 6.46
N SER A 165 -7.97 -0.68 5.59
CA SER A 165 -7.20 0.15 4.67
C SER A 165 -8.05 0.81 3.57
N LEU A 166 -9.21 0.22 3.25
CA LEU A 166 -10.10 0.65 2.17
C LEU A 166 -11.19 1.63 2.62
N VAL A 167 -11.51 1.67 3.91
CA VAL A 167 -12.70 2.34 4.43
C VAL A 167 -12.75 3.85 4.14
N ASN A 168 -11.59 4.50 4.00
CA ASN A 168 -11.46 5.90 3.58
C ASN A 168 -11.46 6.07 2.05
N ARG A 169 -11.69 4.99 1.27
CA ARG A 169 -11.69 5.01 -0.20
C ARG A 169 -10.39 5.58 -0.78
N PRO A 170 -9.24 4.98 -0.44
CA PRO A 170 -7.95 5.48 -0.91
C PRO A 170 -7.79 5.31 -2.42
N LYS A 171 -6.93 6.14 -3.02
CA LYS A 171 -6.53 6.01 -4.44
C LYS A 171 -5.38 5.04 -4.63
N ILE A 172 -4.51 4.93 -3.62
CA ILE A 172 -3.28 4.14 -3.64
C ILE A 172 -3.26 3.22 -2.42
N LEU A 173 -3.08 1.93 -2.66
CA LEU A 173 -2.89 0.93 -1.61
C LEU A 173 -1.42 0.50 -1.58
N PHE A 174 -0.80 0.68 -0.43
CA PHE A 174 0.53 0.15 -0.13
C PHE A 174 0.39 -1.13 0.67
N ALA A 175 1.09 -2.18 0.29
CA ALA A 175 1.07 -3.46 0.96
C ALA A 175 2.52 -3.91 1.27
N ASP A 176 2.89 -3.90 2.54
CA ASP A 176 4.22 -4.32 3.00
C ASP A 176 4.16 -5.79 3.44
N GLU A 177 4.66 -6.68 2.58
CA GLU A 177 4.65 -8.14 2.75
C GLU A 177 3.28 -8.71 3.17
N PRO A 178 2.20 -8.45 2.40
CA PRO A 178 0.84 -8.75 2.84
C PRO A 178 0.53 -10.24 3.02
N THR A 179 1.43 -11.12 2.58
CA THR A 179 1.31 -12.59 2.65
C THR A 179 2.32 -13.24 3.59
N GLY A 180 3.29 -12.48 4.12
CA GLY A 180 4.46 -13.01 4.81
C GLY A 180 4.19 -13.80 6.11
N ASN A 181 2.99 -13.68 6.70
CA ASN A 181 2.57 -14.42 7.89
C ASN A 181 1.46 -15.46 7.58
N LEU A 182 1.26 -15.81 6.30
CA LEU A 182 0.20 -16.70 5.85
C LEU A 182 0.79 -17.94 5.15
N ASP A 183 0.03 -19.03 5.14
CA ASP A 183 0.35 -20.15 4.27
C ASP A 183 0.14 -19.76 2.79
N SER A 184 0.77 -20.51 1.89
CA SER A 184 0.80 -20.18 0.45
C SER A 184 -0.60 -20.09 -0.18
N ALA A 185 -1.54 -20.97 0.21
CA ALA A 185 -2.89 -20.96 -0.34
C ALA A 185 -3.68 -19.75 0.14
N THR A 186 -3.57 -19.42 1.42
CA THR A 186 -4.18 -18.23 2.00
C THR A 186 -3.56 -16.97 1.41
N GLY A 187 -2.22 -16.91 1.27
CA GLY A 187 -1.50 -15.80 0.65
C GLY A 187 -1.98 -15.52 -0.78
N GLU A 188 -2.08 -16.57 -1.60
CA GLU A 188 -2.63 -16.44 -2.96
C GLU A 188 -4.06 -15.90 -2.97
N SER A 189 -4.91 -16.37 -2.05
CA SER A 189 -6.29 -15.88 -1.90
C SER A 189 -6.34 -14.39 -1.51
N ILE A 190 -5.40 -13.91 -0.70
CA ILE A 190 -5.28 -12.49 -0.35
C ILE A 190 -4.87 -11.65 -1.56
N LEU A 191 -3.87 -12.09 -2.34
CA LEU A 191 -3.46 -11.34 -3.54
C LEU A 191 -4.54 -11.32 -4.61
N LYS A 192 -5.30 -12.41 -4.77
CA LYS A 192 -6.47 -12.44 -5.63
C LYS A 192 -7.52 -11.41 -5.19
N LEU A 193 -7.82 -11.35 -3.89
CA LEU A 193 -8.72 -10.34 -3.33
C LEU A 193 -8.23 -8.92 -3.61
N LEU A 194 -6.93 -8.64 -3.42
CA LEU A 194 -6.35 -7.32 -3.70
C LEU A 194 -6.49 -6.96 -5.18
N ASN A 195 -6.28 -7.91 -6.10
CA ASN A 195 -6.47 -7.67 -7.53
C ASN A 195 -7.94 -7.41 -7.88
N GLU A 196 -8.89 -8.17 -7.33
CA GLU A 196 -10.33 -7.95 -7.51
C GLU A 196 -10.74 -6.54 -7.02
N ILE A 197 -10.21 -6.10 -5.87
CA ILE A 197 -10.44 -4.77 -5.31
C ILE A 197 -9.86 -3.70 -6.23
N LYS A 198 -8.61 -3.88 -6.69
CA LYS A 198 -7.95 -2.97 -7.62
C LYS A 198 -8.79 -2.74 -8.88
N GLU A 199 -9.25 -3.82 -9.52
CA GLU A 199 -10.07 -3.75 -10.73
C GLU A 199 -11.41 -3.04 -10.46
N SER A 200 -12.09 -3.39 -9.34
CA SER A 200 -13.41 -2.85 -9.03
C SER A 200 -13.39 -1.37 -8.64
N LEU A 201 -12.28 -0.89 -8.05
CA LEU A 201 -12.15 0.50 -7.57
C LEU A 201 -11.24 1.38 -8.43
N GLY A 202 -10.57 0.82 -9.44
CA GLY A 202 -9.59 1.54 -10.26
C GLY A 202 -8.37 2.01 -9.45
N MET A 203 -8.01 1.27 -8.39
CA MET A 203 -6.92 1.64 -7.48
C MET A 203 -5.55 1.30 -8.06
N THR A 204 -4.54 2.05 -7.61
CA THR A 204 -3.13 1.69 -7.79
C THR A 204 -2.67 0.87 -6.58
N ILE A 205 -1.95 -0.23 -6.81
CA ILE A 205 -1.38 -1.06 -5.74
C ILE A 205 0.15 -1.07 -5.84
N ILE A 206 0.83 -0.79 -4.74
CA ILE A 206 2.27 -0.95 -4.60
C ILE A 206 2.51 -1.98 -3.49
N MET A 207 3.06 -3.13 -3.85
CA MET A 207 3.33 -4.23 -2.94
C MET A 207 4.83 -4.45 -2.77
N VAL A 208 5.29 -4.52 -1.55
CA VAL A 208 6.62 -5.05 -1.22
C VAL A 208 6.48 -6.54 -0.92
N THR A 209 7.32 -7.35 -1.53
CA THR A 209 7.38 -8.78 -1.24
C THR A 209 8.76 -9.35 -1.60
N HIS A 210 9.11 -10.46 -0.99
CA HIS A 210 10.23 -11.30 -1.39
C HIS A 210 9.77 -12.55 -2.16
N GLU A 211 8.46 -12.79 -2.26
CA GLU A 211 7.84 -13.92 -2.94
C GLU A 211 7.67 -13.63 -4.44
N ARG A 212 8.76 -13.83 -5.20
CA ARG A 212 8.78 -13.56 -6.63
C ARG A 212 7.68 -14.29 -7.41
N PRO A 213 7.38 -15.59 -7.18
CA PRO A 213 6.32 -16.28 -7.92
C PRO A 213 4.94 -15.65 -7.76
N LEU A 214 4.60 -15.16 -6.55
CA LEU A 214 3.35 -14.46 -6.31
C LEU A 214 3.34 -13.08 -6.97
N ALA A 215 4.46 -12.35 -6.90
CA ALA A 215 4.57 -11.06 -7.59
C ALA A 215 4.37 -11.21 -9.10
N GLU A 216 5.00 -12.20 -9.73
CA GLU A 216 4.88 -12.49 -11.17
C GLU A 216 3.45 -12.89 -11.57
N LYS A 217 2.69 -13.50 -10.66
CA LYS A 217 1.32 -13.93 -10.93
C LYS A 217 0.29 -12.78 -10.88
N PHE A 218 0.50 -11.79 -10.00
CA PHE A 218 -0.51 -10.78 -9.71
C PHE A 218 -0.11 -9.35 -10.11
N ALA A 219 1.18 -9.01 -10.07
CA ALA A 219 1.61 -7.67 -10.44
C ALA A 219 1.77 -7.53 -11.96
N THR A 220 1.39 -6.37 -12.49
CA THR A 220 1.56 -6.02 -13.91
C THR A 220 2.97 -5.49 -14.22
N ARG A 221 3.71 -5.10 -13.16
CA ARG A 221 5.06 -4.53 -13.27
C ARG A 221 5.90 -4.94 -12.07
N LEU A 222 7.15 -5.28 -12.33
CA LEU A 222 8.11 -5.66 -11.31
C LEU A 222 9.24 -4.64 -11.26
N ALA A 223 9.51 -4.10 -10.08
CA ALA A 223 10.64 -3.22 -9.80
C ALA A 223 11.58 -3.91 -8.80
N MET A 224 12.82 -4.13 -9.18
CA MET A 224 13.81 -4.81 -8.36
C MET A 224 14.69 -3.81 -7.63
N MET A 225 14.78 -3.94 -6.31
CA MET A 225 15.66 -3.15 -5.48
C MET A 225 16.84 -3.97 -4.93
N GLY A 226 18.01 -3.33 -4.84
CA GLY A 226 19.21 -3.86 -4.21
C GLY A 226 20.08 -2.72 -3.67
N ASP A 227 20.57 -2.87 -2.45
CA ASP A 227 21.44 -1.90 -1.77
C ASP A 227 20.94 -0.45 -1.85
N GLY A 228 19.64 -0.26 -1.65
CA GLY A 228 18.98 1.05 -1.70
C GLY A 228 18.70 1.59 -3.10
N LYS A 229 19.06 0.89 -4.17
CA LYS A 229 18.92 1.34 -5.57
C LYS A 229 17.87 0.55 -6.32
N LEU A 230 17.28 1.18 -7.34
CA LEU A 230 16.47 0.50 -8.33
C LEU A 230 17.39 -0.17 -9.36
N ILE A 231 17.40 -1.50 -9.39
CA ILE A 231 18.26 -2.31 -10.29
C ILE A 231 17.58 -2.53 -11.63
N SER A 232 16.28 -2.81 -11.62
CA SER A 232 15.49 -3.00 -12.83
C SER A 232 14.04 -2.60 -12.58
N ASP A 233 13.38 -2.18 -13.63
CA ASP A 233 11.99 -1.78 -13.63
C ASP A 233 11.39 -2.09 -15.01
N GLY A 234 10.32 -2.88 -15.04
CA GLY A 234 9.72 -3.26 -16.30
C GLY A 234 8.36 -3.93 -16.17
N ALA A 235 7.57 -3.80 -17.24
CA ALA A 235 6.31 -4.52 -17.37
C ALA A 235 6.58 -6.03 -17.39
N TYR A 236 5.79 -6.80 -16.65
CA TYR A 236 5.84 -8.24 -16.65
C TYR A 236 4.75 -8.81 -17.58
N ALA A 237 5.16 -9.36 -18.72
CA ALA A 237 4.24 -9.85 -19.75
C ALA A 237 3.48 -11.14 -19.37
N GLY A 238 3.75 -11.71 -18.18
CA GLY A 238 3.14 -12.95 -17.70
C GLY A 238 1.86 -12.76 -16.89
N ALA A 239 1.51 -11.54 -16.49
CA ALA A 239 0.23 -11.25 -15.83
C ALA A 239 -0.89 -11.44 -16.87
N LYS A 240 -1.58 -12.59 -16.83
CA LYS A 240 -2.83 -12.77 -17.58
C LYS A 240 -3.91 -11.87 -16.95
N PRO A 241 -4.72 -11.18 -17.81
CA PRO A 241 -5.84 -10.40 -17.35
C PRO A 241 -6.87 -11.25 -16.61
#